data_b596e3509d0303fdb127b4332d20d7d6
#
_entry.id   b596e3509d0303fdb127b4332d20d7d6
#
_cell.length_a   1.000
_cell.length_b   1.000
_cell.length_c   1.000
_cell.angle_alpha   90.00
_cell.angle_beta   90.00
_cell.angle_gamma   90.00
#
_symmetry.space_group_name_H-M   'P 1'
#
loop_
_entity.id
_entity.type
_entity.pdbx_description
1 polymer ?
#
loop_
_entity_poly.entity_id
_entity_poly.type
_entity_poly.pdbx_seq_one_letter_code
_entity_poly.pdbx_strand_id
1 'polypeptide(L)'
;AQNCLFNIFKQDDLKKALQEMYRVLKPRGRLVLSDPTCEQDMPQNLQDDERLRALCLSGSLPLKEYIKMITDMGFGTVEIRAKRPYRILDPENYETAELIFIESVEVCAIKDPMPEDGPCVFTGKTAIYYGTDECFDDEKGHVLLPNQPLAVCDKTAGALKVLNRNDVFISESTYFYDGGGCC
;
A
#
# COMPACT_ATOMS: atom_id res chain seq x y z
N ALA A 1 2.61 16.08 -1.98
CA ALA A 1 3.54 15.04 -1.53
C ALA A 1 3.98 15.35 -0.11
N GLN A 2 4.19 14.32 0.70
CA GLN A 2 4.77 14.42 2.04
C GLN A 2 5.75 13.27 2.28
N ASN A 3 6.61 13.42 3.29
CA ASN A 3 7.57 12.44 3.72
C ASN A 3 7.57 12.35 5.26
N CYS A 4 7.56 11.13 5.81
CA CYS A 4 7.60 10.82 7.24
C CYS A 4 6.44 11.36 8.11
N LEU A 5 5.33 11.78 7.53
CA LEU A 5 4.21 12.37 8.27
C LEU A 5 3.64 11.39 9.31
N PHE A 6 3.44 10.15 8.92
CA PHE A 6 2.89 9.11 9.78
C PHE A 6 3.78 8.78 10.98
N ASN A 7 5.07 9.04 10.87
CA ASN A 7 6.05 8.74 11.91
C ASN A 7 6.29 9.88 12.88
N ILE A 8 5.92 11.11 12.52
CA ILE A 8 6.17 12.31 13.32
C ILE A 8 4.94 12.68 14.15
N PHE A 9 3.76 12.62 13.55
CA PHE A 9 2.53 13.03 14.19
C PHE A 9 1.98 11.97 15.16
N LYS A 10 1.36 12.42 16.24
CA LYS A 10 0.50 11.57 17.07
C LYS A 10 -0.77 11.23 16.29
N GLN A 11 -1.41 10.10 16.60
CA GLN A 11 -2.52 9.56 15.80
C GLN A 11 -3.67 10.56 15.54
N ASP A 12 -4.06 11.37 16.54
CA ASP A 12 -5.17 12.32 16.37
C ASP A 12 -4.81 13.47 15.43
N ASP A 13 -3.58 13.96 15.50
CA ASP A 13 -3.11 15.03 14.62
C ASP A 13 -2.86 14.50 13.21
N LEU A 14 -2.40 13.25 13.08
CA LEU A 14 -2.26 12.59 11.80
C LEU A 14 -3.61 12.45 11.08
N LYS A 15 -4.66 12.02 11.78
CA LYS A 15 -6.01 11.93 11.21
C LYS A 15 -6.51 13.29 10.70
N LYS A 16 -6.34 14.34 11.49
CA LYS A 16 -6.69 15.71 11.08
C LYS A 16 -5.91 16.16 9.85
N ALA A 17 -4.61 15.90 9.83
CA ALA A 17 -3.75 16.24 8.70
C ALA A 17 -4.20 15.51 7.41
N LEU A 18 -4.48 14.22 7.50
CA LEU A 18 -4.99 13.43 6.36
C LEU A 18 -6.36 13.93 5.88
N GLN A 19 -7.26 14.27 6.81
CA GLN A 19 -8.58 14.85 6.47
C GLN A 19 -8.43 16.16 5.71
N GLU A 20 -7.54 17.05 6.14
CA GLU A 20 -7.28 18.32 5.45
C GLU A 20 -6.62 18.10 4.08
N MET A 21 -5.67 17.18 3.97
CA MET A 21 -5.08 16.81 2.68
C MET A 21 -6.16 16.29 1.72
N TYR A 22 -7.02 15.39 2.19
CA TYR A 22 -8.12 14.89 1.39
C TYR A 22 -9.09 16.00 0.98
N ARG A 23 -9.44 16.90 1.92
CA ARG A 23 -10.38 17.99 1.68
C ARG A 23 -9.91 18.93 0.55
N VAL A 24 -8.63 19.32 0.58
CA VAL A 24 -8.08 20.29 -0.38
C VAL A 24 -7.78 19.70 -1.75
N LEU A 25 -7.68 18.38 -1.86
CA LEU A 25 -7.47 17.72 -3.14
C LEU A 25 -8.71 17.86 -4.03
N LYS A 26 -8.49 18.18 -5.31
CA LYS A 26 -9.52 18.09 -6.34
C LYS A 26 -9.91 16.61 -6.58
N PRO A 27 -11.12 16.35 -7.14
CA PRO A 27 -11.43 15.01 -7.67
C PRO A 27 -10.29 14.51 -8.58
N ARG A 28 -9.92 13.24 -8.44
CA ARG A 28 -8.77 12.60 -9.08
C ARG A 28 -7.40 13.20 -8.71
N GLY A 29 -7.35 14.08 -7.72
CA GLY A 29 -6.11 14.59 -7.15
C GLY A 29 -5.33 13.46 -6.45
N ARG A 30 -4.00 13.59 -6.46
CA ARG A 30 -3.09 12.58 -5.94
C ARG A 30 -2.37 13.07 -4.69
N LEU A 31 -2.30 12.22 -3.68
CA LEU A 31 -1.47 12.39 -2.49
C LEU A 31 -0.34 11.35 -2.57
N VAL A 32 0.89 11.81 -2.69
CA VAL A 32 2.07 10.93 -2.65
C VAL A 32 2.67 10.98 -1.25
N LEU A 33 2.86 9.81 -0.67
CA LEU A 33 3.33 9.57 0.67
C LEU A 33 4.60 8.72 0.62
N SER A 34 5.59 9.05 1.46
CA SER A 34 6.79 8.24 1.63
C SER A 34 7.09 8.13 3.11
N ASP A 35 6.91 6.95 3.69
CA ASP A 35 7.01 6.72 5.12
C ASP A 35 7.69 5.39 5.45
N PRO A 36 8.38 5.28 6.58
CA PRO A 36 8.75 4.00 7.17
C PRO A 36 7.51 3.24 7.67
N THR A 37 7.46 1.95 7.39
CA THR A 37 6.47 0.99 7.89
C THR A 37 7.18 -0.22 8.49
N CYS A 38 6.49 -1.02 9.28
CA CYS A 38 7.01 -2.24 9.89
C CYS A 38 6.08 -3.43 9.59
N GLU A 39 6.51 -4.63 9.93
CA GLU A 39 5.67 -5.83 9.77
C GLU A 39 4.75 -6.05 10.96
N GLN A 40 5.14 -5.58 12.13
CA GLN A 40 4.45 -5.74 13.42
C GLN A 40 4.28 -4.39 14.11
N ASP A 41 3.44 -4.34 15.13
CA ASP A 41 3.27 -3.13 15.94
C ASP A 41 4.58 -2.73 16.61
N MET A 42 4.90 -1.44 16.55
CA MET A 42 6.06 -0.90 17.25
C MET A 42 5.88 -1.05 18.77
N PRO A 43 6.84 -1.62 19.50
CA PRO A 43 6.78 -1.71 20.96
C PRO A 43 6.61 -0.34 21.63
N GLN A 44 5.88 -0.29 22.75
CA GLN A 44 5.55 0.95 23.44
C GLN A 44 6.77 1.78 23.84
N ASN A 45 7.84 1.13 24.35
CA ASN A 45 9.09 1.80 24.70
C ASN A 45 9.72 2.55 23.53
N LEU A 46 9.58 2.02 22.31
CA LEU A 46 10.08 2.67 21.10
C LEU A 46 9.11 3.74 20.57
N GLN A 47 7.80 3.56 20.76
CA GLN A 47 6.82 4.59 20.41
C GLN A 47 6.99 5.86 21.23
N ASP A 48 7.42 5.73 22.49
CA ASP A 48 7.62 6.83 23.44
C ASP A 48 9.00 7.48 23.31
N ASP A 49 9.92 6.90 22.53
CA ASP A 49 11.27 7.47 22.34
C ASP A 49 11.25 8.64 21.35
N GLU A 50 11.40 9.85 21.87
CA GLU A 50 11.41 11.08 21.06
C GLU A 50 12.62 11.16 20.09
N ARG A 51 13.73 10.48 20.39
CA ARG A 51 14.90 10.43 19.47
C ARG A 51 14.56 9.57 18.26
N LEU A 52 13.89 8.43 18.48
CA LEU A 52 13.40 7.58 17.38
C LEU A 52 12.30 8.28 16.58
N ARG A 53 11.47 9.09 17.23
CA ARG A 53 10.48 9.94 16.56
C ARG A 53 11.16 10.94 15.62
N ALA A 54 12.20 11.61 16.09
CA ALA A 54 12.98 12.53 15.27
C ALA A 54 13.69 11.84 14.08
N LEU A 55 13.95 10.53 14.20
CA LEU A 55 14.49 9.69 13.14
C LEU A 55 13.40 9.03 12.26
N CYS A 56 12.15 9.40 12.44
CA CYS A 56 10.98 8.82 11.73
C CYS A 56 10.83 7.30 11.95
N LEU A 57 11.11 6.79 13.13
CA LEU A 57 11.05 5.36 13.43
C LEU A 57 9.94 4.99 14.41
N SER A 58 9.75 5.77 15.48
CA SER A 58 8.84 5.43 16.58
C SER A 58 7.36 5.35 16.19
N GLY A 59 6.95 6.05 15.13
CA GLY A 59 5.58 6.05 14.64
C GLY A 59 5.33 5.07 13.49
N SER A 60 6.29 4.18 13.16
CA SER A 60 6.13 3.22 12.08
C SER A 60 4.95 2.28 12.36
N LEU A 61 4.02 2.21 11.42
CA LEU A 61 2.84 1.35 11.47
C LEU A 61 3.04 0.10 10.62
N PRO A 62 2.36 -1.00 10.96
CA PRO A 62 2.20 -2.09 10.01
C PRO A 62 1.63 -1.59 8.69
N LEU A 63 2.18 -2.07 7.56
CA LEU A 63 1.78 -1.61 6.23
C LEU A 63 0.25 -1.69 6.02
N LYS A 64 -0.39 -2.73 6.54
CA LYS A 64 -1.83 -2.90 6.46
C LYS A 64 -2.59 -1.77 7.17
N GLU A 65 -2.17 -1.39 8.37
CA GLU A 65 -2.77 -0.30 9.14
C GLU A 65 -2.51 1.06 8.47
N TYR A 66 -1.31 1.25 7.94
CA TYR A 66 -0.95 2.43 7.17
C TYR A 66 -1.88 2.62 5.96
N ILE A 67 -2.11 1.58 5.15
CA ILE A 67 -3.02 1.62 4.01
C ILE A 67 -4.47 1.83 4.46
N LYS A 68 -4.87 1.16 5.55
CA LYS A 68 -6.22 1.31 6.12
C LYS A 68 -6.51 2.77 6.51
N MET A 69 -5.58 3.45 7.17
CA MET A 69 -5.76 4.87 7.52
C MET A 69 -5.98 5.75 6.29
N ILE A 70 -5.28 5.46 5.19
CA ILE A 70 -5.44 6.20 3.92
C ILE A 70 -6.83 5.92 3.30
N THR A 71 -7.23 4.66 3.24
CA THR A 71 -8.52 4.28 2.64
C THR A 71 -9.71 4.75 3.47
N ASP A 72 -9.59 4.74 4.80
CA ASP A 72 -10.62 5.26 5.73
C ASP A 72 -10.88 6.77 5.53
N MET A 73 -9.93 7.51 4.95
CA MET A 73 -10.14 8.92 4.59
C MET A 73 -10.97 9.12 3.31
N GLY A 74 -11.28 8.05 2.58
CA GLY A 74 -12.11 8.09 1.39
C GLY A 74 -11.34 8.02 0.06
N PHE A 75 -10.04 7.74 0.08
CA PHE A 75 -9.31 7.50 -1.17
C PHE A 75 -9.78 6.19 -1.81
N GLY A 76 -10.39 6.28 -2.98
CA GLY A 76 -10.93 5.12 -3.69
C GLY A 76 -9.86 4.26 -4.36
N THR A 77 -8.68 4.82 -4.63
CA THR A 77 -7.54 4.12 -5.24
C THR A 77 -6.27 4.39 -4.45
N VAL A 78 -5.52 3.33 -4.15
CA VAL A 78 -4.23 3.39 -3.47
C VAL A 78 -3.23 2.49 -4.21
N GLU A 79 -2.10 3.05 -4.61
CA GLU A 79 -1.01 2.36 -5.31
C GLU A 79 0.22 2.31 -4.40
N ILE A 80 0.71 1.11 -4.05
CA ILE A 80 2.01 0.96 -3.40
C ILE A 80 3.07 0.89 -4.50
N ARG A 81 3.80 1.99 -4.67
CA ARG A 81 4.75 2.17 -5.78
C ARG A 81 6.12 1.59 -5.52
N ALA A 82 6.53 1.58 -4.26
CA ALA A 82 7.79 0.96 -3.87
C ALA A 82 7.74 0.51 -2.42
N LYS A 83 8.47 -0.56 -2.11
CA LYS A 83 8.74 -1.05 -0.78
C LYS A 83 10.21 -1.47 -0.74
N ARG A 84 11.00 -0.90 0.17
CA ARG A 84 12.46 -1.12 0.24
C ARG A 84 12.88 -1.33 1.69
N PRO A 85 13.83 -2.23 1.97
CA PRO A 85 14.47 -2.31 3.27
C PRO A 85 15.03 -0.92 3.67
N TYR A 86 14.76 -0.51 4.89
CA TYR A 86 15.20 0.79 5.40
C TYR A 86 16.11 0.64 6.62
N ARG A 87 15.66 -0.06 7.67
CA ARG A 87 16.42 -0.26 8.90
C ARG A 87 16.00 -1.54 9.63
N ILE A 88 16.91 -2.06 10.41
CA ILE A 88 16.64 -3.14 11.37
C ILE A 88 16.88 -2.56 12.77
N LEU A 89 15.90 -2.73 13.66
CA LEU A 89 16.05 -2.45 15.08
C LEU A 89 16.35 -3.79 15.78
N ASP A 90 17.55 -3.91 16.31
CA ASP A 90 18.00 -5.14 16.96
C ASP A 90 17.73 -5.09 18.47
N PRO A 91 17.52 -6.26 19.13
CA PRO A 91 17.20 -6.34 20.53
C PRO A 91 18.24 -5.73 21.46
N GLU A 92 19.51 -5.82 21.11
CA GLU A 92 20.61 -5.36 21.97
C GLU A 92 20.65 -3.83 22.10
N ASN A 93 20.40 -3.11 21.00
CA ASN A 93 20.47 -1.66 20.95
C ASN A 93 19.14 -0.97 21.24
N TYR A 94 18.02 -1.67 21.05
CA TYR A 94 16.68 -1.07 21.11
C TYR A 94 15.77 -1.69 22.18
N GLU A 95 16.28 -2.61 22.99
CA GLU A 95 15.52 -3.28 24.07
C GLU A 95 14.20 -3.89 23.57
N THR A 96 14.24 -4.55 22.43
CA THR A 96 13.11 -5.23 21.82
C THR A 96 13.16 -6.73 22.10
N ALA A 97 12.02 -7.42 22.04
CA ALA A 97 11.98 -8.88 22.17
C ALA A 97 12.56 -9.60 20.94
N GLU A 98 12.38 -8.99 19.75
CA GLU A 98 12.75 -9.56 18.47
C GLU A 98 13.33 -8.47 17.55
N LEU A 99 13.91 -8.88 16.43
CA LEU A 99 14.31 -7.97 15.36
C LEU A 99 13.07 -7.30 14.76
N ILE A 100 13.10 -5.99 14.62
CA ILE A 100 12.05 -5.24 13.93
C ILE A 100 12.60 -4.74 12.59
N PHE A 101 12.01 -5.25 11.52
CA PHE A 101 12.33 -4.81 10.17
C PHE A 101 11.49 -3.60 9.81
N ILE A 102 12.16 -2.51 9.45
CA ILE A 102 11.51 -1.30 8.97
C ILE A 102 11.80 -1.15 7.48
N GLU A 103 10.76 -0.90 6.73
CA GLU A 103 10.79 -0.72 5.29
C GLU A 103 10.30 0.69 4.93
N SER A 104 10.92 1.32 3.98
CA SER A 104 10.40 2.56 3.39
C SER A 104 9.39 2.19 2.30
N VAL A 105 8.18 2.74 2.39
CA VAL A 105 7.15 2.58 1.37
C VAL A 105 6.88 3.90 0.67
N GLU A 106 6.58 3.82 -0.62
CA GLU A 106 6.06 4.93 -1.40
C GLU A 106 4.65 4.59 -1.87
N VAL A 107 3.70 5.45 -1.52
CA VAL A 107 2.28 5.25 -1.79
C VAL A 107 1.72 6.45 -2.54
N CYS A 108 0.91 6.19 -3.54
CA CYS A 108 0.09 7.20 -4.21
C CYS A 108 -1.39 6.91 -3.93
N ALA A 109 -2.03 7.77 -3.18
CA ALA A 109 -3.47 7.73 -2.93
C ALA A 109 -4.19 8.70 -3.87
N ILE A 110 -5.21 8.22 -4.56
CA ILE A 110 -5.95 8.99 -5.56
C ILE A 110 -7.37 9.23 -5.05
N LYS A 111 -7.81 10.49 -5.09
CA LYS A 111 -9.16 10.89 -4.70
C LYS A 111 -10.18 10.53 -5.78
N ASP A 112 -10.24 9.23 -6.09
CA ASP A 112 -11.29 8.65 -6.91
C ASP A 112 -12.54 8.38 -6.05
N PRO A 113 -13.74 8.29 -6.66
CA PRO A 113 -14.91 7.81 -5.96
C PRO A 113 -14.65 6.43 -5.34
N MET A 114 -15.13 6.23 -4.12
CA MET A 114 -15.04 4.94 -3.46
C MET A 114 -15.95 3.94 -4.18
N PRO A 115 -15.41 2.82 -4.71
CA PRO A 115 -16.25 1.77 -5.28
C PRO A 115 -17.16 1.14 -4.22
N GLU A 116 -18.33 0.61 -4.62
CA GLU A 116 -19.29 -0.03 -3.71
C GLU A 116 -18.70 -1.22 -2.94
N ASP A 117 -17.77 -1.94 -3.57
CA ASP A 117 -17.06 -3.09 -3.02
C ASP A 117 -15.75 -2.72 -2.28
N GLY A 118 -15.56 -1.43 -1.98
CA GLY A 118 -14.41 -0.91 -1.25
C GLY A 118 -13.26 -0.41 -2.15
N PRO A 119 -12.17 0.10 -1.55
CA PRO A 119 -11.08 0.73 -2.28
C PRO A 119 -10.31 -0.24 -3.18
N CYS A 120 -9.75 0.29 -4.26
CA CYS A 120 -8.80 -0.42 -5.11
C CYS A 120 -7.38 -0.20 -4.57
N VAL A 121 -6.81 -1.22 -3.92
CA VAL A 121 -5.43 -1.21 -3.42
C VAL A 121 -4.56 -2.03 -4.37
N PHE A 122 -3.57 -1.37 -4.97
CA PHE A 122 -2.62 -2.00 -5.88
C PHE A 122 -1.31 -2.26 -5.15
N THR A 123 -0.99 -3.54 -4.96
CA THR A 123 0.27 -4.02 -4.34
C THR A 123 1.27 -4.55 -5.37
N GLY A 124 1.05 -4.26 -6.65
CA GLY A 124 1.87 -4.75 -7.76
C GLY A 124 1.50 -6.17 -8.22
N LYS A 125 0.26 -6.61 -7.96
CA LYS A 125 -0.24 -7.87 -8.51
C LYS A 125 -0.61 -7.71 -9.98
N THR A 126 -0.42 -8.80 -10.73
CA THR A 126 -0.69 -8.88 -12.16
C THR A 126 -1.51 -10.12 -12.45
N ALA A 127 -2.53 -9.98 -13.27
CA ALA A 127 -3.30 -11.08 -13.84
C ALA A 127 -2.86 -11.33 -15.29
N ILE A 128 -2.70 -12.60 -15.66
CA ILE A 128 -2.36 -13.00 -17.03
C ILE A 128 -3.30 -14.13 -17.45
N TYR A 129 -3.93 -13.99 -18.61
CA TYR A 129 -4.76 -15.03 -19.21
C TYR A 129 -3.94 -15.83 -20.24
N TYR A 130 -3.93 -17.15 -20.12
CA TYR A 130 -3.23 -18.09 -20.99
C TYR A 130 -4.17 -18.99 -21.79
N GLY A 131 -5.48 -18.69 -21.77
CA GLY A 131 -6.46 -19.45 -22.53
C GLY A 131 -6.39 -19.23 -24.03
N THR A 132 -7.19 -19.99 -24.77
CA THR A 132 -7.24 -19.98 -26.24
C THR A 132 -8.29 -19.06 -26.81
N ASP A 133 -9.21 -18.55 -26.00
CA ASP A 133 -10.24 -17.61 -26.44
C ASP A 133 -9.65 -16.22 -26.69
N GLU A 134 -10.33 -15.38 -27.41
CA GLU A 134 -9.87 -14.03 -27.77
C GLU A 134 -9.61 -13.16 -26.52
N CYS A 135 -10.36 -13.38 -25.45
CA CYS A 135 -10.16 -12.74 -24.14
C CYS A 135 -10.88 -13.50 -23.02
N PHE A 136 -10.55 -13.17 -21.79
CA PHE A 136 -11.32 -13.53 -20.61
C PHE A 136 -11.90 -12.24 -20.01
N ASP A 137 -13.24 -12.15 -19.91
CA ASP A 137 -13.98 -11.08 -19.25
C ASP A 137 -14.47 -11.58 -17.88
N ASP A 138 -14.17 -10.87 -16.82
CA ASP A 138 -14.62 -11.20 -15.47
C ASP A 138 -16.04 -10.69 -15.16
N GLU A 139 -16.71 -10.09 -16.14
CA GLU A 139 -18.04 -9.46 -16.02
C GLU A 139 -18.09 -8.32 -14.96
N LYS A 140 -16.95 -7.88 -14.47
CA LYS A 140 -16.79 -6.80 -13.49
C LYS A 140 -15.96 -5.62 -14.02
N GLY A 141 -15.71 -5.64 -15.33
CA GLY A 141 -15.02 -4.57 -16.04
C GLY A 141 -13.53 -4.83 -16.27
N HIS A 142 -13.04 -6.06 -16.07
CA HIS A 142 -11.67 -6.43 -16.39
C HIS A 142 -11.65 -7.43 -17.55
N VAL A 143 -11.04 -7.02 -18.65
CA VAL A 143 -10.84 -7.89 -19.83
C VAL A 143 -9.36 -8.24 -19.92
N LEU A 144 -9.04 -9.51 -19.80
CA LEU A 144 -7.68 -10.04 -19.91
C LEU A 144 -7.48 -10.59 -21.34
N LEU A 145 -6.53 -10.02 -22.05
CA LEU A 145 -6.13 -10.53 -23.37
C LEU A 145 -5.09 -11.64 -23.21
N PRO A 146 -5.03 -12.61 -24.13
CA PRO A 146 -4.08 -13.72 -24.04
C PRO A 146 -2.63 -13.24 -23.96
N ASN A 147 -1.90 -13.75 -22.97
CA ASN A 147 -0.48 -13.46 -22.72
C ASN A 147 -0.16 -11.98 -22.46
N GLN A 148 -1.14 -11.14 -22.16
CA GLN A 148 -0.93 -9.74 -21.81
C GLN A 148 -1.12 -9.55 -20.31
N PRO A 149 -0.06 -9.11 -19.56
CA PRO A 149 -0.19 -8.79 -18.15
C PRO A 149 -1.10 -7.60 -17.93
N LEU A 150 -2.06 -7.74 -17.00
CA LEU A 150 -2.93 -6.66 -16.53
C LEU A 150 -2.66 -6.42 -15.05
N ALA A 151 -2.29 -5.19 -14.67
CA ALA A 151 -2.19 -4.82 -13.27
C ALA A 151 -3.59 -4.83 -12.63
N VAL A 152 -3.74 -5.53 -11.50
CA VAL A 152 -5.01 -5.68 -10.80
C VAL A 152 -4.88 -5.29 -9.33
N CYS A 153 -5.93 -4.69 -8.76
CA CYS A 153 -5.97 -4.44 -7.32
C CYS A 153 -6.18 -5.73 -6.52
N ASP A 154 -5.91 -5.68 -5.22
CA ASP A 154 -5.95 -6.85 -4.35
C ASP A 154 -7.32 -7.54 -4.32
N LYS A 155 -8.43 -6.78 -4.35
CA LYS A 155 -9.78 -7.37 -4.40
C LYS A 155 -10.07 -8.07 -5.73
N THR A 156 -9.66 -7.49 -6.86
CA THR A 156 -9.79 -8.12 -8.19
C THR A 156 -8.94 -9.39 -8.25
N ALA A 157 -7.68 -9.32 -7.80
CA ALA A 157 -6.81 -10.49 -7.69
C ALA A 157 -7.44 -11.62 -6.85
N GLY A 158 -8.03 -11.26 -5.71
CA GLY A 158 -8.76 -12.20 -4.85
C GLY A 158 -9.97 -12.82 -5.56
N ALA A 159 -10.78 -12.01 -6.23
CA ALA A 159 -11.94 -12.49 -6.98
C ALA A 159 -11.54 -13.46 -8.11
N LEU A 160 -10.49 -13.12 -8.86
CA LEU A 160 -9.97 -13.99 -9.93
C LEU A 160 -9.40 -15.31 -9.39
N LYS A 161 -8.70 -15.28 -8.25
CA LYS A 161 -8.21 -16.51 -7.59
C LYS A 161 -9.36 -17.45 -7.18
N VAL A 162 -10.49 -16.91 -6.72
CA VAL A 162 -11.67 -17.71 -6.31
C VAL A 162 -12.29 -18.45 -7.49
N LEU A 163 -12.19 -17.94 -8.72
CA LEU A 163 -12.69 -18.63 -9.91
C LEU A 163 -11.95 -19.93 -10.20
N ASN A 164 -10.78 -20.13 -9.59
CA ASN A 164 -9.97 -21.35 -9.69
C ASN A 164 -9.74 -21.82 -11.13
N ARG A 165 -9.50 -20.89 -12.04
CA ARG A 165 -9.23 -21.18 -13.46
C ARG A 165 -7.76 -21.53 -13.67
N ASN A 166 -7.49 -22.62 -14.38
CA ASN A 166 -6.12 -23.07 -14.69
C ASN A 166 -5.41 -22.19 -15.73
N ASP A 167 -6.19 -21.40 -16.49
CA ASP A 167 -5.73 -20.54 -17.57
C ASP A 167 -5.60 -19.07 -17.16
N VAL A 168 -5.86 -18.74 -15.88
CA VAL A 168 -5.65 -17.40 -15.32
C VAL A 168 -4.61 -17.45 -14.22
N PHE A 169 -3.49 -16.80 -14.43
CA PHE A 169 -2.41 -16.68 -13.45
C PHE A 169 -2.51 -15.34 -12.73
N ILE A 170 -2.33 -15.35 -11.41
CA ILE A 170 -2.24 -14.16 -10.57
C ILE A 170 -0.90 -14.17 -9.84
N SER A 171 -0.09 -13.14 -10.06
CA SER A 171 1.19 -12.99 -9.35
C SER A 171 0.98 -12.71 -7.86
N GLU A 172 2.03 -12.95 -7.07
CA GLU A 172 2.11 -12.39 -5.72
C GLU A 172 2.35 -10.87 -5.76
N SER A 173 2.19 -10.21 -4.61
CA SER A 173 2.46 -8.78 -4.50
C SER A 173 3.94 -8.49 -4.73
N THR A 174 4.25 -7.63 -5.68
CA THR A 174 5.62 -7.18 -5.94
C THR A 174 5.96 -5.90 -5.19
N TYR A 175 4.94 -5.20 -4.68
CA TYR A 175 5.04 -3.87 -4.08
C TYR A 175 5.77 -2.85 -4.98
N PHE A 176 5.72 -3.11 -6.27
CA PHE A 176 6.26 -2.23 -7.28
C PHE A 176 5.17 -1.95 -8.31
N TYR A 177 4.71 -0.72 -8.34
CA TYR A 177 3.66 -0.29 -9.24
C TYR A 177 4.13 0.97 -9.98
N ASP A 178 5.17 0.81 -10.75
CA ASP A 178 5.64 1.88 -11.62
C ASP A 178 5.72 1.33 -13.04
N GLY A 179 4.97 1.95 -13.94
CA GLY A 179 5.12 1.72 -15.37
C GLY A 179 6.41 2.34 -15.94
N GLY A 180 7.27 2.88 -15.09
CA GLY A 180 8.58 3.40 -15.42
C GLY A 180 9.55 2.28 -15.73
N GLY A 181 10.29 2.41 -16.81
CA GLY A 181 11.25 1.40 -17.26
C GLY A 181 12.32 1.07 -16.21
N CYS A 182 12.87 -0.11 -16.34
CA CYS A 182 13.89 -0.68 -15.46
C CYS A 182 15.28 0.00 -15.59
N CYS A 183 15.43 1.02 -16.39
CA CYS A 183 16.70 1.73 -16.63
C CYS A 183 16.50 3.21 -16.70
#